data_5418346a56dc681ff7bfa585203080d4
#
_entry.id   5418346a56dc681ff7bfa585203080d4
#
_cell.length_a   1.000
_cell.length_b   1.000
_cell.length_c   1.000
_cell.angle_alpha   90.00
_cell.angle_beta   90.00
_cell.angle_gamma   90.00
#
_symmetry.space_group_name_H-M   'P 1'
#
loop_
_entity.id
_entity.type
_entity.pdbx_description
1 polymer ?
#
loop_
_entity_poly.entity_id
_entity_poly.type
_entity_poly.pdbx_seq_one_letter_code
_entity_poly.pdbx_strand_id
1 'polypeptide(L)'
;MDLIYRWLKKRGFKDLFIEIGGEIRCGGFNKMGKDWVIGIDSPVENSRQSIFTTVQLRNTALATSGNYRNYLEREGQKINHSINPNTGKPVKTNVLSVSVKSENCLNADAWATALMIMTYDEGIEKINGLDEIEAFWIFSDTNGNINQRYTENFFNN
;
A
#
# COMPACT_ATOMS: atom_id res chain seq x y z
N MET A 1 -8.14 10.39 8.03
CA MET A 1 -6.88 10.93 7.51
C MET A 1 -7.11 12.21 6.71
N ASP A 2 -7.78 12.20 5.56
CA ASP A 2 -7.94 13.34 4.65
C ASP A 2 -8.66 14.55 5.27
N LEU A 3 -9.58 14.35 6.22
CA LEU A 3 -10.21 15.43 6.98
C LEU A 3 -9.19 16.20 7.83
N ILE A 4 -8.31 15.48 8.51
CA ILE A 4 -7.25 16.08 9.35
C ILE A 4 -6.26 16.85 8.46
N TYR A 5 -5.85 16.26 7.33
CA TYR A 5 -4.97 16.92 6.37
C TYR A 5 -5.56 18.25 5.90
N ARG A 6 -6.82 18.24 5.43
CA ARG A 6 -7.53 19.46 4.98
C ARG A 6 -7.68 20.49 6.10
N TRP A 7 -7.96 20.05 7.33
CA TRP A 7 -8.09 20.93 8.48
C TRP A 7 -6.77 21.63 8.82
N LEU A 8 -5.63 20.92 8.78
CA LEU A 8 -4.30 21.49 8.99
C LEU A 8 -3.91 22.44 7.86
N LYS A 9 -4.16 22.05 6.60
CA LYS A 9 -3.90 22.92 5.43
C LYS A 9 -4.66 24.26 5.52
N LYS A 10 -5.93 24.24 5.94
CA LYS A 10 -6.75 25.45 6.16
C LYS A 10 -6.18 26.36 7.27
N ARG A 11 -5.39 25.84 8.19
CA ARG A 11 -4.70 26.59 9.25
C ARG A 11 -3.32 27.11 8.84
N GLY A 12 -2.95 26.92 7.59
CA GLY A 12 -1.68 27.46 7.04
C GLY A 12 -0.49 26.52 7.16
N PHE A 13 -0.66 25.30 7.68
CA PHE A 13 0.40 24.30 7.67
C PHE A 13 0.65 23.82 6.23
N LYS A 14 1.84 24.04 5.72
CA LYS A 14 2.22 23.69 4.33
C LYS A 14 2.89 22.33 4.26
N ASP A 15 3.78 22.05 5.21
CA ASP A 15 4.60 20.85 5.26
C ASP A 15 4.02 19.92 6.32
N LEU A 16 3.50 18.78 5.87
CA LEU A 16 2.72 17.87 6.69
C LEU A 16 3.13 16.42 6.42
N PHE A 17 3.36 15.69 7.49
CA PHE A 17 3.42 14.24 7.51
C PHE A 17 2.41 13.74 8.52
N ILE A 18 1.43 12.99 8.06
CA ILE A 18 0.37 12.44 8.92
C ILE A 18 0.34 10.94 8.67
N GLU A 19 0.40 10.17 9.75
CA GLU A 19 0.27 8.72 9.75
C GLU A 19 -0.79 8.31 10.76
N ILE A 20 -1.74 7.51 10.35
CA ILE A 20 -2.78 6.95 11.24
C ILE A 20 -3.10 5.54 10.75
N GLY A 21 -2.83 4.54 11.60
CA GLY A 21 -3.17 3.15 11.31
C GLY A 21 -2.31 2.46 10.23
N GLY A 22 -1.25 3.13 9.77
CA GLY A 22 -0.39 2.66 8.67
C GLY A 22 -0.61 3.40 7.36
N GLU A 23 -1.72 4.15 7.22
CA GLU A 23 -1.93 5.05 6.10
C GLU A 23 -1.17 6.35 6.31
N ILE A 24 -0.58 6.86 5.23
CA ILE A 24 0.26 8.07 5.23
C ILE A 24 -0.33 9.10 4.28
N ARG A 25 -0.38 10.37 4.72
CA ARG A 25 -0.69 11.53 3.90
C ARG A 25 0.38 12.59 4.05
N CYS A 26 1.06 12.92 2.95
CA CYS A 26 2.10 13.95 2.94
C CYS A 26 1.60 15.22 2.25
N GLY A 27 2.12 16.36 2.73
CA GLY A 27 2.01 17.68 2.09
C GLY A 27 3.34 18.38 2.12
N GLY A 28 3.65 19.17 1.07
CA GLY A 28 4.87 19.95 1.00
C GLY A 28 6.15 19.13 1.09
N PHE A 29 7.11 19.59 1.87
CA PHE A 29 8.45 19.03 1.99
C PHE A 29 8.78 18.63 3.43
N ASN A 30 9.79 17.80 3.59
CA ASN A 30 10.36 17.50 4.89
C ASN A 30 11.24 18.68 5.39
N LYS A 31 11.73 18.59 6.63
CA LYS A 31 12.56 19.63 7.26
C LYS A 31 13.86 19.98 6.52
N MET A 32 14.26 19.16 5.54
CA MET A 32 15.44 19.39 4.70
C MET A 32 15.08 20.00 3.33
N GLY A 33 13.81 20.35 3.11
CA GLY A 33 13.32 20.89 1.83
C GLY A 33 13.24 19.84 0.72
N LYS A 34 13.18 18.54 1.08
CA LYS A 34 13.10 17.40 0.16
C LYS A 34 11.75 16.70 0.30
N ASP A 35 11.43 15.86 -0.66
CA ASP A 35 10.27 14.96 -0.58
C ASP A 35 10.34 14.05 0.65
N TRP A 36 9.18 13.61 1.12
CA TRP A 36 9.09 12.66 2.23
C TRP A 36 9.49 11.28 1.74
N VAL A 37 10.41 10.62 2.44
CA VAL A 37 10.87 9.26 2.10
C VAL A 37 10.19 8.29 3.05
N ILE A 38 9.44 7.35 2.49
CA ILE A 38 8.64 6.37 3.22
C ILE A 38 9.19 4.98 2.95
N GLY A 39 9.38 4.19 3.99
CA GLY A 39 9.71 2.78 3.89
C GLY A 39 8.47 1.92 3.61
N ILE A 40 8.60 0.99 2.68
CA ILE A 40 7.66 -0.11 2.48
C ILE A 40 8.25 -1.32 3.17
N ASP A 41 7.53 -1.88 4.14
CA ASP A 41 8.02 -2.99 4.96
C ASP A 41 8.17 -4.29 4.15
N SER A 42 9.15 -5.09 4.54
CA SER A 42 9.33 -6.44 4.00
C SER A 42 8.24 -7.38 4.53
N PRO A 43 7.60 -8.19 3.68
CA PRO A 43 6.60 -9.16 4.09
C PRO A 43 7.18 -10.45 4.69
N VAL A 44 8.48 -10.50 5.02
CA VAL A 44 9.13 -11.69 5.58
C VAL A 44 8.98 -11.72 7.10
N GLU A 45 8.43 -12.82 7.63
CA GLU A 45 8.03 -12.99 9.04
C GLU A 45 9.11 -12.72 10.10
N ASN A 46 10.38 -12.98 9.80
CA ASN A 46 11.50 -12.84 10.76
C ASN A 46 12.21 -11.49 10.69
N SER A 47 11.79 -10.60 9.82
CA SER A 47 12.38 -9.29 9.61
C SER A 47 11.55 -8.19 10.27
N ARG A 48 11.36 -8.28 11.61
CA ARG A 48 10.76 -7.13 12.33
C ARG A 48 11.53 -5.87 11.97
N GLN A 49 10.86 -4.94 11.25
CA GLN A 49 11.40 -3.63 10.84
C GLN A 49 12.41 -3.63 9.66
N SER A 50 12.47 -4.66 8.81
CA SER A 50 13.23 -4.53 7.58
C SER A 50 12.41 -3.79 6.51
N ILE A 51 13.00 -2.74 5.97
CA ILE A 51 12.45 -2.01 4.82
C ILE A 51 12.77 -2.81 3.56
N PHE A 52 11.75 -3.14 2.77
CA PHE A 52 11.90 -3.78 1.48
C PHE A 52 12.38 -2.78 0.42
N THR A 53 11.74 -1.62 0.37
CA THR A 53 12.12 -0.50 -0.51
C THR A 53 11.63 0.82 0.07
N THR A 54 12.00 1.93 -0.57
CA THR A 54 11.52 3.26 -0.19
C THR A 54 10.84 3.95 -1.36
N VAL A 55 9.85 4.78 -1.07
CA VAL A 55 9.17 5.62 -2.05
C VAL A 55 9.21 7.08 -1.59
N GLN A 56 9.31 8.00 -2.53
CA GLN A 56 9.24 9.43 -2.26
C GLN A 56 7.80 9.91 -2.43
N LEU A 57 7.33 10.75 -1.51
CA LEU A 57 5.99 11.30 -1.53
C LEU A 57 6.01 12.82 -1.40
N ARG A 58 5.23 13.50 -2.25
CA ARG A 58 4.95 14.93 -2.14
C ARG A 58 3.50 15.21 -2.53
N ASN A 59 2.73 15.78 -1.60
CA ASN A 59 1.31 16.08 -1.78
C ASN A 59 0.43 14.86 -2.12
N THR A 60 0.88 13.67 -1.77
CA THR A 60 0.21 12.39 -2.05
C THR A 60 -0.05 11.60 -0.78
N ALA A 61 -0.84 10.55 -0.89
CA ALA A 61 -1.07 9.53 0.12
C ALA A 61 -0.41 8.22 -0.28
N LEU A 62 -0.13 7.38 0.71
CA LEU A 62 0.29 6.00 0.58
C LEU A 62 -0.49 5.15 1.58
N ALA A 63 -1.06 4.07 1.13
CA ALA A 63 -1.63 3.03 1.99
C ALA A 63 -1.08 1.67 1.59
N THR A 64 -0.90 0.78 2.55
CA THR A 64 -0.41 -0.58 2.30
C THR A 64 -1.32 -1.59 2.95
N SER A 65 -1.89 -2.46 2.14
CA SER A 65 -2.58 -3.67 2.58
C SER A 65 -1.65 -4.88 2.48
N GLY A 66 -1.69 -5.75 3.48
CA GLY A 66 -0.85 -6.95 3.51
C GLY A 66 -1.49 -8.10 4.28
N ASN A 67 -1.20 -9.32 3.86
CA ASN A 67 -1.73 -10.54 4.48
C ASN A 67 -0.72 -11.24 5.40
N TYR A 68 0.51 -10.75 5.47
CA TYR A 68 1.60 -11.38 6.22
C TYR A 68 1.57 -11.10 7.74
N ARG A 69 0.84 -10.04 8.17
CA ARG A 69 0.70 -9.68 9.60
C ARG A 69 -0.55 -10.25 10.26
N ASN A 70 -1.63 -10.40 9.49
CA ASN A 70 -2.95 -10.76 9.98
C ASN A 70 -3.47 -12.01 9.24
N TYR A 71 -3.06 -13.19 9.67
CA TYR A 71 -3.60 -14.45 9.19
C TYR A 71 -4.07 -15.31 10.37
N LEU A 72 -5.07 -16.16 10.12
CA LEU A 72 -5.46 -17.22 11.03
C LEU A 72 -4.77 -18.51 10.58
N GLU A 73 -4.12 -19.20 11.50
CA GLU A 73 -3.61 -20.53 11.24
C GLU A 73 -4.63 -21.58 11.70
N ARG A 74 -5.11 -22.38 10.77
CA ARG A 74 -6.01 -23.48 11.05
C ARG A 74 -5.54 -24.72 10.31
N GLU A 75 -5.32 -25.81 11.06
CA GLU A 75 -4.87 -27.10 10.50
C GLU A 75 -3.58 -26.99 9.66
N GLY A 76 -2.64 -26.13 10.08
CA GLY A 76 -1.38 -25.87 9.37
C GLY A 76 -1.50 -25.04 8.10
N GLN A 77 -2.69 -24.48 7.82
CA GLN A 77 -2.92 -23.58 6.69
C GLN A 77 -3.09 -22.14 7.17
N LYS A 78 -2.37 -21.21 6.55
CA LYS A 78 -2.56 -19.77 6.74
C LYS A 78 -3.81 -19.33 5.98
N ILE A 79 -4.82 -18.89 6.71
CA ILE A 79 -6.06 -18.36 6.15
C ILE A 79 -5.98 -16.84 6.16
N ASN A 80 -6.04 -16.25 4.98
CA ASN A 80 -6.11 -14.80 4.83
C ASN A 80 -7.41 -14.26 5.42
N HIS A 81 -7.33 -13.11 6.11
CA HIS A 81 -8.51 -12.42 6.64
C HIS A 81 -9.32 -11.72 5.53
N SER A 82 -8.74 -11.51 4.35
CA SER A 82 -9.42 -10.89 3.21
C SER A 82 -10.41 -11.86 2.57
N ILE A 83 -11.66 -11.46 2.46
CA ILE A 83 -12.74 -12.25 1.90
C ILE A 83 -13.05 -11.76 0.49
N ASN A 84 -13.13 -12.70 -0.46
CA ASN A 84 -13.61 -12.38 -1.80
C ASN A 84 -15.14 -12.14 -1.75
N PRO A 85 -15.62 -10.94 -2.08
CA PRO A 85 -17.04 -10.60 -1.96
C PRO A 85 -17.95 -11.40 -2.89
N ASN A 86 -17.42 -11.90 -4.01
CA ASN A 86 -18.19 -12.69 -4.98
C ASN A 86 -18.41 -14.13 -4.52
N THR A 87 -17.48 -14.68 -3.72
CA THR A 87 -17.52 -16.09 -3.30
C THR A 87 -17.82 -16.26 -1.82
N GLY A 88 -17.69 -15.21 -1.01
CA GLY A 88 -17.78 -15.23 0.45
C GLY A 88 -16.68 -16.06 1.12
N LYS A 89 -15.61 -16.42 0.42
CA LYS A 89 -14.51 -17.26 0.90
C LYS A 89 -13.22 -16.45 1.07
N PRO A 90 -12.30 -16.88 1.97
CA PRO A 90 -10.98 -16.31 2.05
C PRO A 90 -10.25 -16.35 0.70
N VAL A 91 -9.59 -15.27 0.35
CA VAL A 91 -8.84 -15.16 -0.90
C VAL A 91 -7.60 -16.04 -0.83
N LYS A 92 -7.41 -16.87 -1.86
CA LYS A 92 -6.16 -17.59 -2.08
C LYS A 92 -5.34 -16.80 -3.09
N THR A 93 -4.34 -16.08 -2.63
CA THR A 93 -3.45 -15.27 -3.47
C THR A 93 -2.00 -15.47 -3.05
N ASN A 94 -1.09 -15.33 -3.98
CA ASN A 94 0.34 -15.25 -3.72
C ASN A 94 0.82 -13.80 -3.48
N VAL A 95 -0.08 -12.83 -3.56
CA VAL A 95 0.20 -11.43 -3.21
C VAL A 95 0.34 -11.32 -1.70
N LEU A 96 1.47 -10.79 -1.25
CA LEU A 96 1.82 -10.61 0.16
C LEU A 96 1.45 -9.23 0.67
N SER A 97 1.69 -8.20 -0.15
CA SER A 97 1.28 -6.82 0.13
C SER A 97 1.08 -6.02 -1.14
N VAL A 98 0.25 -5.01 -1.05
CA VAL A 98 0.06 -3.99 -2.08
C VAL A 98 0.12 -2.62 -1.43
N SER A 99 1.05 -1.78 -1.90
CA SER A 99 1.12 -0.37 -1.54
C SER A 99 0.56 0.46 -2.68
N VAL A 100 -0.35 1.36 -2.36
CA VAL A 100 -1.00 2.24 -3.35
C VAL A 100 -0.70 3.69 -3.02
N LYS A 101 -0.23 4.42 -4.05
CA LYS A 101 -0.03 5.87 -4.05
C LYS A 101 -1.21 6.52 -4.77
N SER A 102 -1.80 7.55 -4.14
CA SER A 102 -2.94 8.29 -4.70
C SER A 102 -2.97 9.72 -4.17
N GLU A 103 -3.80 10.57 -4.77
CA GLU A 103 -4.03 11.93 -4.31
C GLU A 103 -4.56 12.00 -2.87
N ASN A 104 -5.30 11.01 -2.39
CA ASN A 104 -5.87 10.98 -1.05
C ASN A 104 -5.82 9.58 -0.42
N CYS A 105 -5.89 9.53 0.92
CA CYS A 105 -5.83 8.28 1.67
C CYS A 105 -7.04 7.37 1.43
N LEU A 106 -8.22 7.95 1.22
CA LEU A 106 -9.43 7.17 0.96
C LEU A 106 -9.26 6.28 -0.26
N ASN A 107 -8.76 6.84 -1.37
CA ASN A 107 -8.51 6.08 -2.60
C ASN A 107 -7.36 5.12 -2.43
N ALA A 108 -6.25 5.56 -1.81
CA ALA A 108 -5.09 4.71 -1.59
C ALA A 108 -5.44 3.44 -0.79
N ASP A 109 -6.15 3.57 0.32
CA ASP A 109 -6.57 2.46 1.19
C ASP A 109 -7.59 1.55 0.51
N ALA A 110 -8.61 2.13 -0.13
CA ALA A 110 -9.62 1.36 -0.85
C ALA A 110 -9.00 0.51 -1.97
N TRP A 111 -8.09 1.10 -2.78
CA TRP A 111 -7.42 0.38 -3.85
C TRP A 111 -6.40 -0.62 -3.32
N ALA A 112 -5.63 -0.31 -2.27
CA ALA A 112 -4.72 -1.27 -1.65
C ALA A 112 -5.47 -2.54 -1.20
N THR A 113 -6.62 -2.38 -0.56
CA THR A 113 -7.48 -3.50 -0.13
C THR A 113 -8.08 -4.24 -1.33
N ALA A 114 -8.58 -3.54 -2.34
CA ALA A 114 -9.16 -4.16 -3.53
C ALA A 114 -8.13 -4.98 -4.32
N LEU A 115 -6.92 -4.44 -4.51
CA LEU A 115 -5.85 -5.11 -5.25
C LEU A 115 -5.29 -6.33 -4.50
N MET A 116 -5.40 -6.39 -3.16
CA MET A 116 -5.02 -7.57 -2.38
C MET A 116 -5.88 -8.81 -2.65
N ILE A 117 -7.11 -8.64 -3.13
CA ILE A 117 -8.02 -9.75 -3.43
C ILE A 117 -8.03 -10.16 -4.91
N MET A 118 -7.22 -9.51 -5.73
CA MET A 118 -7.04 -9.76 -7.17
C MET A 118 -5.71 -10.43 -7.45
N THR A 119 -5.59 -11.10 -8.56
CA THR A 119 -4.29 -11.43 -9.15
C THR A 119 -3.61 -10.15 -9.63
N TYR A 120 -2.28 -10.20 -9.82
CA TYR A 120 -1.57 -9.04 -10.38
C TYR A 120 -2.16 -8.58 -11.73
N ASP A 121 -2.43 -9.55 -12.63
CA ASP A 121 -2.91 -9.24 -13.98
C ASP A 121 -4.31 -8.61 -13.95
N GLU A 122 -5.21 -9.10 -13.10
CA GLU A 122 -6.52 -8.46 -12.86
C GLU A 122 -6.37 -7.06 -12.26
N GLY A 123 -5.47 -6.91 -11.29
CA GLY A 123 -5.22 -5.64 -10.61
C GLY A 123 -4.69 -4.58 -11.54
N ILE A 124 -3.66 -4.90 -12.34
CA ILE A 124 -3.06 -3.94 -13.28
C ILE A 124 -4.05 -3.54 -14.38
N GLU A 125 -4.88 -4.46 -14.87
CA GLU A 125 -5.95 -4.14 -15.83
C GLU A 125 -6.98 -3.17 -15.24
N LYS A 126 -7.33 -3.34 -13.96
CA LYS A 126 -8.31 -2.48 -13.29
C LYS A 126 -7.83 -1.06 -13.07
N ILE A 127 -6.55 -0.87 -12.75
CA ILE A 127 -6.01 0.48 -12.50
C ILE A 127 -5.36 1.10 -13.74
N ASN A 128 -5.18 0.33 -14.81
CA ASN A 128 -4.66 0.85 -16.08
C ASN A 128 -5.63 1.89 -16.66
N GLY A 129 -5.14 3.11 -16.84
CA GLY A 129 -5.96 4.27 -17.25
C GLY A 129 -6.59 5.07 -16.09
N LEU A 130 -6.27 4.73 -14.84
CA LEU A 130 -6.56 5.57 -13.68
C LEU A 130 -5.33 6.42 -13.36
N ASP A 131 -5.25 7.62 -13.90
CA ASP A 131 -4.07 8.51 -13.78
C ASP A 131 -3.66 8.85 -12.33
N GLU A 132 -4.57 8.67 -11.37
CA GLU A 132 -4.38 9.01 -9.96
C GLU A 132 -3.96 7.83 -9.08
N ILE A 133 -3.82 6.62 -9.64
CA ILE A 133 -3.54 5.38 -8.89
C ILE A 133 -2.26 4.75 -9.37
N GLU A 134 -1.27 4.71 -8.49
CA GLU A 134 -0.03 3.98 -8.71
C GLU A 134 0.11 2.89 -7.65
N ALA A 135 0.55 1.72 -8.04
CA ALA A 135 0.59 0.57 -7.14
C ALA A 135 1.90 -0.21 -7.22
N PHE A 136 2.27 -0.78 -6.08
CA PHE A 136 3.45 -1.61 -5.89
C PHE A 136 3.04 -2.91 -5.19
N TRP A 137 3.30 -4.04 -5.85
CA TRP A 137 2.99 -5.37 -5.34
C TRP A 137 4.25 -6.10 -4.88
N ILE A 138 4.14 -6.78 -3.77
CA ILE A 138 5.08 -7.81 -3.34
C ILE A 138 4.34 -9.14 -3.31
N PHE A 139 4.89 -10.16 -3.96
CA PHE A 139 4.28 -11.48 -4.05
C PHE A 139 5.33 -12.59 -4.00
N SER A 140 4.91 -13.81 -3.67
CA SER A 140 5.75 -15.01 -3.71
C SER A 140 5.53 -15.77 -5.01
N ASP A 141 6.61 -16.32 -5.57
CA ASP A 141 6.51 -17.29 -6.65
C ASP A 141 6.21 -18.72 -6.12
N THR A 142 6.11 -19.68 -7.02
CA THR A 142 5.86 -21.08 -6.67
C THR A 142 6.98 -21.74 -5.88
N ASN A 143 8.20 -21.15 -5.88
CA ASN A 143 9.36 -21.62 -5.13
C ASN A 143 9.50 -20.91 -3.77
N GLY A 144 8.59 -19.96 -3.46
CA GLY A 144 8.63 -19.15 -2.24
C GLY A 144 9.56 -17.93 -2.33
N ASN A 145 10.13 -17.61 -3.49
CA ASN A 145 10.94 -16.41 -3.66
C ASN A 145 10.06 -15.18 -3.69
N ILE A 146 10.55 -14.11 -3.08
CA ILE A 146 9.86 -12.81 -3.06
C ILE A 146 10.16 -12.05 -4.34
N ASN A 147 9.11 -11.61 -5.01
CA ASN A 147 9.15 -10.84 -6.23
C ASN A 147 8.35 -9.55 -6.06
N GLN A 148 8.62 -8.56 -6.91
CA GLN A 148 7.90 -7.30 -6.94
C GLN A 148 7.49 -6.91 -8.34
N ARG A 149 6.39 -6.18 -8.45
CA ARG A 149 5.95 -5.47 -9.66
C ARG A 149 5.32 -4.15 -9.27
N TYR A 150 5.31 -3.19 -10.17
CA TYR A 150 4.77 -1.85 -9.91
C TYR A 150 4.34 -1.17 -11.21
N THR A 151 3.47 -0.18 -11.08
CA THR A 151 3.09 0.71 -12.17
C THR A 151 4.22 1.67 -12.50
N GLU A 152 4.28 2.14 -13.74
CA GLU A 152 5.40 2.91 -14.29
C GLU A 152 5.81 4.13 -13.44
N ASN A 153 4.82 4.83 -12.86
CA ASN A 153 5.06 6.06 -12.12
C ASN A 153 5.05 5.88 -10.59
N PHE A 154 5.03 4.66 -10.08
CA PHE A 154 4.97 4.45 -8.63
C PHE A 154 6.15 5.12 -7.89
N PHE A 155 7.36 5.07 -8.43
CA PHE A 155 8.55 5.69 -7.85
C PHE A 155 8.81 7.12 -8.34
N ASN A 156 8.05 7.62 -9.31
CA ASN A 156 8.14 8.98 -9.82
C ASN A 156 7.24 9.92 -9.00
N ASN A 157 7.61 11.23 -8.93
CA ASN A 157 6.80 12.28 -8.30
C ASN A 157 6.33 13.30 -9.32
#